data_e8f5372aa5a0569b922f3485a77681ac
#
_entry.id   e8f5372aa5a0569b922f3485a77681ac
#
_cell.length_a   1.000
_cell.length_b   1.000
_cell.length_c   1.000
_cell.angle_alpha   90.00
_cell.angle_beta   90.00
_cell.angle_gamma   90.00
#
_symmetry.space_group_name_H-M   'P 1'
#
loop_
_entity.id
_entity.type
_entity.pdbx_description
1 polymer ?
#
loop_
_entity_poly.entity_id
_entity_poly.type
_entity_poly.pdbx_seq_one_letter_code
_entity_poly.pdbx_strand_id
1 'polypeptide(L)'
;MKHLSTIIISILIIAISCSNNEQQMAQVELNDYMDTVSYSVGVDIGKSFRYQEMDIDPSVLAEGLDDAFNEKEIKLTEEEVQLTLVKFRQEFQQKQREIAQRKAQEATAAEESYLAESS
;
A
#
# COMPACT_ATOMS: atom_id res chain seq x y z
N MET A 1 -7.30 -19.59 -56.31
CA MET A 1 -8.16 -18.75 -55.46
C MET A 1 -8.65 -19.42 -54.17
N LYS A 2 -8.28 -20.67 -53.90
CA LYS A 2 -8.67 -21.37 -52.66
C LYS A 2 -7.69 -21.19 -51.49
N HIS A 3 -6.53 -20.59 -51.71
CA HIS A 3 -5.48 -20.42 -50.69
C HIS A 3 -5.41 -19.00 -50.11
N LEU A 4 -6.13 -18.01 -50.65
CA LEU A 4 -6.20 -16.68 -50.10
C LEU A 4 -7.17 -16.59 -48.91
N SER A 5 -8.20 -17.45 -48.88
CA SER A 5 -9.20 -17.43 -47.81
C SER A 5 -8.71 -18.02 -46.49
N THR A 6 -7.70 -18.92 -46.52
CA THR A 6 -7.12 -19.55 -45.34
C THR A 6 -6.07 -18.70 -44.64
N ILE A 7 -5.47 -17.72 -45.33
CA ILE A 7 -4.47 -16.82 -44.76
C ILE A 7 -5.11 -15.68 -43.95
N ILE A 8 -6.35 -15.28 -44.32
CA ILE A 8 -7.05 -14.17 -43.62
C ILE A 8 -7.59 -14.60 -42.26
N ILE A 9 -7.89 -15.88 -42.06
CA ILE A 9 -8.39 -16.41 -40.79
C ILE A 9 -7.28 -16.57 -39.76
N SER A 10 -6.01 -16.68 -40.19
CA SER A 10 -4.88 -16.91 -39.29
C SER A 10 -4.33 -15.61 -38.65
N ILE A 11 -4.73 -14.43 -39.08
CA ILE A 11 -4.24 -13.12 -38.60
C ILE A 11 -5.15 -12.53 -37.52
N LEU A 12 -6.34 -13.09 -37.29
CA LEU A 12 -7.35 -12.52 -36.38
C LEU A 12 -7.26 -13.05 -34.91
N ILE A 13 -6.26 -13.85 -34.56
CA ILE A 13 -6.15 -14.49 -33.23
C ILE A 13 -5.05 -13.87 -32.35
N ILE A 14 -4.34 -12.82 -32.79
CA ILE A 14 -3.21 -12.23 -32.04
C ILE A 14 -3.56 -10.92 -31.32
N ALA A 15 -4.82 -10.55 -31.17
CA ALA A 15 -5.22 -9.27 -30.58
C ALA A 15 -5.97 -9.36 -29.23
N ILE A 16 -5.82 -10.45 -28.46
CA ILE A 16 -6.37 -10.52 -27.10
C ILE A 16 -5.25 -10.95 -26.14
N SER A 17 -4.22 -10.11 -26.07
CA SER A 17 -3.28 -10.06 -24.94
C SER A 17 -3.32 -8.64 -24.37
N CYS A 18 -4.48 -8.18 -23.94
CA CYS A 18 -4.55 -7.13 -22.94
C CYS A 18 -4.10 -7.78 -21.63
N SER A 19 -2.82 -7.60 -21.33
CA SER A 19 -2.28 -7.81 -19.99
C SER A 19 -3.02 -6.88 -19.04
N ASN A 20 -4.07 -7.38 -18.40
CA ASN A 20 -4.47 -6.86 -17.11
C ASN A 20 -3.32 -7.24 -16.16
N ASN A 21 -2.38 -6.32 -16.02
CA ASN A 21 -1.35 -6.38 -15.00
C ASN A 21 -1.95 -5.87 -13.68
N GLU A 22 -3.12 -6.37 -13.31
CA GLU A 22 -3.50 -6.48 -11.93
C GLU A 22 -2.60 -7.58 -11.38
N GLN A 23 -1.57 -7.17 -10.63
CA GLN A 23 -0.84 -8.07 -9.75
C GLN A 23 -1.86 -8.65 -8.78
N GLN A 24 -2.50 -9.73 -9.20
CA GLN A 24 -3.28 -10.60 -8.35
C GLN A 24 -2.26 -11.12 -7.31
N MET A 25 -2.26 -10.49 -6.13
CA MET A 25 -1.64 -11.12 -4.97
C MET A 25 -2.21 -12.53 -4.91
N ALA A 26 -1.36 -13.53 -5.08
CA ALA A 26 -1.78 -14.92 -5.02
C ALA A 26 -2.54 -15.09 -3.71
N GLN A 27 -3.75 -15.64 -3.79
CA GLN A 27 -4.60 -15.86 -2.63
C GLN A 27 -3.87 -16.88 -1.75
N VAL A 28 -3.28 -16.40 -0.64
CA VAL A 28 -2.50 -17.23 0.27
C VAL A 28 -3.47 -18.02 1.12
N GLU A 29 -3.35 -19.34 1.11
CA GLU A 29 -4.07 -20.21 2.03
C GLU A 29 -3.33 -20.29 3.37
N LEU A 30 -4.07 -20.26 4.46
CA LEU A 30 -3.52 -20.40 5.82
C LEU A 30 -3.61 -21.87 6.23
N ASN A 31 -2.52 -22.60 6.03
CA ASN A 31 -2.50 -24.05 6.19
C ASN A 31 -2.05 -24.49 7.59
N ASP A 32 -1.32 -23.64 8.31
CA ASP A 32 -0.82 -23.94 9.63
C ASP A 32 -0.86 -22.73 10.58
N TYR A 33 -0.42 -22.95 11.82
CA TYR A 33 -0.37 -21.90 12.84
C TYR A 33 0.56 -20.74 12.48
N MET A 34 1.71 -21.03 11.86
CA MET A 34 2.67 -19.98 11.48
C MET A 34 2.18 -19.15 10.31
N ASP A 35 1.44 -19.72 9.38
CA ASP A 35 0.74 -18.97 8.32
C ASP A 35 -0.26 -18.00 8.95
N THR A 36 -1.03 -18.47 9.93
CA THR A 36 -2.00 -17.63 10.66
C THR A 36 -1.30 -16.50 11.41
N VAL A 37 -0.17 -16.76 12.06
CA VAL A 37 0.65 -15.74 12.75
C VAL A 37 1.17 -14.71 11.75
N SER A 38 1.75 -15.17 10.65
CA SER A 38 2.32 -14.29 9.62
C SER A 38 1.26 -13.37 9.02
N TYR A 39 0.10 -13.91 8.68
CA TYR A 39 -1.03 -13.13 8.20
C TYR A 39 -1.53 -12.13 9.24
N SER A 40 -1.62 -12.54 10.51
CA SER A 40 -2.06 -11.66 11.61
C SER A 40 -1.12 -10.48 11.82
N VAL A 41 0.20 -10.70 11.73
CA VAL A 41 1.20 -9.62 11.77
C VAL A 41 0.98 -8.64 10.62
N GLY A 42 0.76 -9.14 9.41
CA GLY A 42 0.46 -8.29 8.25
C GLY A 42 -0.81 -7.47 8.44
N VAL A 43 -1.87 -8.06 8.99
CA VAL A 43 -3.13 -7.37 9.30
C VAL A 43 -2.92 -6.26 10.34
N ASP A 44 -2.13 -6.52 11.39
CA ASP A 44 -1.86 -5.54 12.43
C ASP A 44 -1.07 -4.33 11.90
N ILE A 45 -0.03 -4.59 11.12
CA ILE A 45 0.76 -3.54 10.44
C ILE A 45 -0.14 -2.72 9.51
N GLY A 46 -0.95 -3.36 8.67
CA GLY A 46 -1.84 -2.68 7.73
C GLY A 46 -2.88 -1.81 8.42
N LYS A 47 -3.48 -2.30 9.49
CA LYS A 47 -4.42 -1.50 10.33
C LYS A 47 -3.72 -0.30 10.97
N SER A 48 -2.49 -0.48 11.47
CA SER A 48 -1.70 0.59 12.07
C SER A 48 -1.40 1.70 11.06
N PHE A 49 -0.96 1.35 9.86
CA PHE A 49 -0.68 2.32 8.81
C PHE A 49 -1.95 3.08 8.38
N ARG A 50 -3.06 2.37 8.23
CA ARG A 50 -4.34 3.00 7.90
C ARG A 50 -4.82 3.94 9.00
N TYR A 51 -4.73 3.53 10.27
CA TYR A 51 -5.13 4.36 11.40
C TYR A 51 -4.31 5.65 11.50
N GLN A 52 -3.03 5.57 11.17
CA GLN A 52 -2.11 6.71 11.18
C GLN A 52 -2.12 7.52 9.87
N GLU A 53 -3.00 7.18 8.94
CA GLU A 53 -3.11 7.80 7.61
C GLU A 53 -1.77 7.81 6.83
N MET A 54 -1.02 6.72 6.96
CA MET A 54 0.22 6.52 6.21
C MET A 54 -0.08 6.05 4.80
N ASP A 55 0.47 6.75 3.81
CA ASP A 55 0.38 6.39 2.39
C ASP A 55 1.51 5.40 2.02
N ILE A 56 1.32 4.16 2.41
CA ILE A 56 2.25 3.06 2.16
C ILE A 56 1.64 2.12 1.13
N ASP A 57 2.41 1.75 0.11
CA ASP A 57 2.03 0.71 -0.85
C ASP A 57 2.29 -0.68 -0.23
N PRO A 58 1.25 -1.48 0.03
CA PRO A 58 1.41 -2.79 0.65
C PRO A 58 2.20 -3.78 -0.21
N SER A 59 2.14 -3.65 -1.54
CA SER A 59 2.85 -4.54 -2.47
C SER A 59 4.35 -4.28 -2.44
N VAL A 60 4.74 -3.00 -2.42
CA VAL A 60 6.15 -2.59 -2.33
C VAL A 60 6.72 -2.94 -0.95
N LEU A 61 5.92 -2.77 0.11
CA LEU A 61 6.32 -3.19 1.46
C LEU A 61 6.56 -4.70 1.53
N ALA A 62 5.66 -5.50 0.96
CA ALA A 62 5.79 -6.95 0.94
C ALA A 62 7.02 -7.40 0.14
N GLU A 63 7.32 -6.74 -0.99
CA GLU A 63 8.53 -7.02 -1.78
C GLU A 63 9.80 -6.70 -0.98
N GLY A 64 9.88 -5.54 -0.34
CA GLY A 64 11.03 -5.18 0.50
C GLY A 64 11.22 -6.13 1.69
N LEU A 65 10.13 -6.61 2.29
CA LEU A 65 10.18 -7.63 3.33
C LEU A 65 10.70 -8.96 2.80
N ASP A 66 10.22 -9.41 1.65
CA ASP A 66 10.64 -10.65 1.01
C ASP A 66 12.11 -10.61 0.58
N ASP A 67 12.55 -9.50 -0.01
CA ASP A 67 13.95 -9.30 -0.41
C ASP A 67 14.89 -9.37 0.80
N ALA A 68 14.54 -8.67 1.88
CA ALA A 68 15.36 -8.66 3.09
C ALA A 68 15.35 -10.00 3.85
N PHE A 69 14.17 -10.63 3.99
CA PHE A 69 14.01 -11.86 4.74
C PHE A 69 14.70 -13.07 4.06
N ASN A 70 14.66 -13.11 2.74
CA ASN A 70 15.26 -14.18 1.94
C ASN A 70 16.67 -13.86 1.41
N GLU A 71 17.31 -12.83 1.95
CA GLU A 71 18.69 -12.43 1.59
C GLU A 71 18.88 -12.20 0.08
N LYS A 72 17.83 -11.67 -0.58
CA LYS A 72 17.89 -11.30 -2.00
C LYS A 72 18.64 -9.98 -2.19
N GLU A 73 18.88 -9.63 -3.45
CA GLU A 73 19.47 -8.33 -3.79
C GLU A 73 18.52 -7.19 -3.39
N ILE A 74 18.94 -6.36 -2.47
CA ILE A 74 18.20 -5.17 -2.02
C ILE A 74 18.37 -4.05 -3.05
N LYS A 75 17.27 -3.45 -3.50
CA LYS A 75 17.25 -2.41 -4.55
C LYS A 75 17.82 -1.06 -4.10
N LEU A 76 18.04 -0.88 -2.80
CA LEU A 76 18.55 0.34 -2.17
C LEU A 76 19.82 0.00 -1.40
N THR A 77 20.75 0.93 -1.33
CA THR A 77 21.88 0.81 -0.41
C THR A 77 21.40 1.01 1.05
N GLU A 78 22.17 0.50 2.00
CA GLU A 78 21.89 0.69 3.43
C GLU A 78 21.77 2.19 3.80
N GLU A 79 22.62 3.04 3.20
CA GLU A 79 22.57 4.49 3.40
C GLU A 79 21.26 5.09 2.87
N GLU A 80 20.82 4.71 1.67
CA GLU A 80 19.54 5.16 1.09
C GLU A 80 18.35 4.73 1.94
N VAL A 81 18.35 3.51 2.45
CA VAL A 81 17.32 3.03 3.39
C VAL A 81 17.27 3.91 4.64
N GLN A 82 18.41 4.14 5.27
CA GLN A 82 18.48 4.93 6.50
C GLN A 82 18.05 6.38 6.29
N LEU A 83 18.55 7.04 5.24
CA LEU A 83 18.18 8.42 4.91
C LEU A 83 16.68 8.55 4.61
N THR A 84 16.13 7.62 3.85
CA THR A 84 14.71 7.59 3.51
C THR A 84 13.85 7.44 4.77
N LEU A 85 14.22 6.51 5.67
CA LEU A 85 13.47 6.30 6.91
C LEU A 85 13.57 7.48 7.88
N VAL A 86 14.72 8.17 7.94
CA VAL A 86 14.87 9.41 8.74
C VAL A 86 13.96 10.50 8.21
N LYS A 87 13.99 10.74 6.90
CA LYS A 87 13.13 11.74 6.24
C LYS A 87 11.65 11.43 6.45
N PHE A 88 11.25 10.19 6.20
CA PHE A 88 9.88 9.74 6.39
C PHE A 88 9.38 9.97 7.82
N ARG A 89 10.19 9.62 8.84
CA ARG A 89 9.82 9.87 10.25
C ARG A 89 9.63 11.34 10.57
N GLN A 90 10.46 12.23 10.01
CA GLN A 90 10.33 13.67 10.19
C GLN A 90 9.04 14.22 9.57
N GLU A 91 8.77 13.86 8.33
CA GLU A 91 7.55 14.24 7.60
C GLU A 91 6.29 13.71 8.29
N PHE A 92 6.34 12.46 8.74
CA PHE A 92 5.25 11.83 9.46
C PHE A 92 4.95 12.52 10.80
N GLN A 93 5.98 12.85 11.59
CA GLN A 93 5.82 13.60 12.84
C GLN A 93 5.24 15.00 12.61
N GLN A 94 5.65 15.67 11.54
CA GLN A 94 5.08 16.97 11.17
C GLN A 94 3.59 16.83 10.83
N LYS A 95 3.24 15.87 9.97
CA LYS A 95 1.84 15.59 9.61
C LYS A 95 0.99 15.29 10.85
N GLN A 96 1.48 14.48 11.78
CA GLN A 96 0.76 14.17 13.02
C GLN A 96 0.53 15.41 13.89
N ARG A 97 1.51 16.33 14.00
CA ARG A 97 1.34 17.61 14.70
C ARG A 97 0.28 18.49 14.04
N GLU A 98 0.26 18.58 12.71
CA GLU A 98 -0.73 19.35 11.95
C GLU A 98 -2.14 18.78 12.14
N ILE A 99 -2.30 17.45 12.11
CA ILE A 99 -3.58 16.77 12.37
C ILE A 99 -4.06 17.06 13.79
N ALA A 100 -3.17 16.97 14.79
CA ALA A 100 -3.52 17.24 16.19
C ALA A 100 -3.93 18.69 16.41
N GLN A 101 -3.25 19.66 15.79
CA GLN A 101 -3.61 21.07 15.85
C GLN A 101 -4.96 21.33 15.19
N ARG A 102 -5.23 20.77 14.02
CA ARG A 102 -6.52 20.90 13.35
C ARG A 102 -7.66 20.34 14.21
N LYS A 103 -7.50 19.14 14.76
CA LYS A 103 -8.51 18.55 15.66
C LYS A 103 -8.76 19.38 16.91
N ALA A 104 -7.72 19.97 17.50
CA ALA A 104 -7.87 20.88 18.64
C ALA A 104 -8.64 22.14 18.27
N GLN A 105 -8.37 22.74 17.11
CA GLN A 105 -9.09 23.91 16.61
C GLN A 105 -10.57 23.59 16.31
N GLU A 106 -10.85 22.45 15.69
CA GLU A 106 -12.22 21.99 15.42
C GLU A 106 -13.00 21.76 16.73
N ALA A 107 -12.37 21.16 17.74
CA ALA A 107 -12.99 20.96 19.05
C ALA A 107 -13.31 22.27 19.76
N THR A 108 -12.38 23.25 19.72
CA THR A 108 -12.61 24.59 20.29
C THR A 108 -13.74 25.32 19.58
N ALA A 109 -13.77 25.30 18.26
CA ALA A 109 -14.83 25.90 17.46
C ALA A 109 -16.22 25.28 17.73
N ALA A 110 -16.26 23.95 17.91
CA ALA A 110 -17.49 23.24 18.26
C ALA A 110 -18.00 23.63 19.66
N GLU A 111 -17.09 23.77 20.64
CA GLU A 111 -17.42 24.23 21.99
C GLU A 111 -17.96 25.66 22.01
N GLU A 112 -17.30 26.56 21.29
CA GLU A 112 -17.77 27.97 21.18
C GLU A 112 -19.15 28.07 20.53
N SER A 113 -19.40 27.29 19.48
CA SER A 113 -20.70 27.21 18.80
C SER A 113 -21.79 26.70 19.75
N TYR A 114 -21.51 25.65 20.51
CA TYR A 114 -22.45 25.10 21.49
C TYR A 114 -22.79 26.13 22.61
N LEU A 115 -21.81 26.83 23.11
CA LEU A 115 -22.01 27.88 24.13
C LEU A 115 -22.81 29.07 23.59
N ALA A 116 -22.62 29.47 22.33
CA ALA A 116 -23.35 30.51 21.67
C ALA A 116 -24.86 30.18 21.47
N GLU A 117 -25.15 28.89 21.16
CA GLU A 117 -26.54 28.42 21.02
C GLU A 117 -27.28 28.28 22.37
N SER A 118 -26.55 28.07 23.46
CA SER A 118 -27.11 27.87 24.81
C SER A 118 -27.27 29.16 25.62
N SER A 119 -26.91 30.28 25.04
CA SER A 119 -27.07 31.63 25.65
C SER A 119 -28.28 32.35 25.09
#